data_4f798288af1d4e49fa690abad7b79059
#
_entry.id   4f798288af1d4e49fa690abad7b79059
#
_cell.length_a   1.000
_cell.length_b   1.000
_cell.length_c   1.000
_cell.angle_alpha   90.00
_cell.angle_beta   90.00
_cell.angle_gamma   90.00
#
_symmetry.space_group_name_H-M   'P 1'
#
loop_
_entity.id
_entity.type
_entity.pdbx_description
1 polymer ?
#
loop_
_entity_poly.entity_id
_entity_poly.type
_entity_poly.pdbx_seq_one_letter_code
_entity_poly.pdbx_strand_id
1 'polypeptide(L)'
;FMVEMNETASILNNISNRSLVLLDEIGRGTSTYDGISIAWAITEYLHEHPARPKTLFATHYHELNDMGESFGRIKNYNVSVKELKDTVLFLRKLVAGGSEHSFGIHVAKMAGMPNPIVLRAAEIMTHLEQDKSVKKGKENLKSIPKNNYQLSMF
;
A
#
# COMPACT_ATOMS: atom_id res chain seq x y z
N PHE A 1 -15.65 5.65 4.21
CA PHE A 1 -14.42 6.45 4.29
C PHE A 1 -14.37 7.34 5.54
N MET A 2 -15.45 8.14 5.85
CA MET A 2 -15.45 9.02 7.03
C MET A 2 -15.29 8.25 8.35
N VAL A 3 -15.97 7.11 8.51
CA VAL A 3 -15.82 6.25 9.71
C VAL A 3 -14.39 5.77 9.85
N GLU A 4 -13.80 5.27 8.77
CA GLU A 4 -12.39 4.83 8.71
C GLU A 4 -11.44 5.96 9.13
N MET A 5 -11.64 7.17 8.63
CA MET A 5 -10.82 8.33 9.00
C MET A 5 -11.01 8.76 10.45
N ASN A 6 -12.21 8.68 10.99
CA ASN A 6 -12.47 8.96 12.41
C ASN A 6 -11.79 7.95 13.33
N GLU A 7 -11.83 6.67 12.99
CA GLU A 7 -11.13 5.61 13.74
C GLU A 7 -9.63 5.79 13.64
N THR A 8 -9.10 6.04 12.45
CA THR A 8 -7.67 6.31 12.23
C THR A 8 -7.20 7.52 13.03
N ALA A 9 -7.95 8.63 12.99
CA ALA A 9 -7.64 9.83 13.77
C ALA A 9 -7.64 9.54 15.28
N SER A 10 -8.62 8.78 15.76
CA SER A 10 -8.67 8.36 17.17
C SER A 10 -7.45 7.55 17.59
N ILE A 11 -7.01 6.60 16.74
CA ILE A 11 -5.79 5.81 16.99
C ILE A 11 -4.56 6.73 17.02
N LEU A 12 -4.37 7.57 16.00
CA LEU A 12 -3.19 8.41 15.85
C LEU A 12 -3.04 9.44 16.98
N ASN A 13 -4.16 9.98 17.47
CA ASN A 13 -4.16 10.93 18.59
C ASN A 13 -3.93 10.29 19.98
N ASN A 14 -3.99 8.95 20.09
CA ASN A 14 -3.86 8.25 21.34
C ASN A 14 -2.66 7.27 21.37
N ILE A 15 -1.66 7.48 20.52
CA ILE A 15 -0.47 6.63 20.45
C ILE A 15 0.40 6.79 21.70
N SER A 16 0.90 5.67 22.18
CA SER A 16 1.90 5.58 23.26
C SER A 16 3.05 4.63 22.88
N ASN A 17 4.09 4.59 23.69
CA ASN A 17 5.20 3.65 23.52
C ASN A 17 4.81 2.17 23.75
N ARG A 18 3.59 1.92 24.21
CA ARG A 18 3.02 0.58 24.41
C ARG A 18 2.03 0.20 23.32
N SER A 19 1.80 1.08 22.35
CA SER A 19 0.82 0.84 21.28
C SER A 19 1.33 -0.19 20.27
N LEU A 20 0.44 -1.10 19.90
CA LEU A 20 0.50 -1.90 18.69
C LEU A 20 -0.62 -1.43 17.78
N VAL A 21 -0.26 -0.85 16.62
CA VAL A 21 -1.19 -0.32 15.64
C VAL A 21 -1.34 -1.33 14.51
N LEU A 22 -2.57 -1.69 14.19
CA LEU A 22 -2.90 -2.58 13.08
C LEU A 22 -3.73 -1.78 12.08
N LEU A 23 -3.18 -1.58 10.87
CA LEU A 23 -3.85 -0.89 9.77
C LEU A 23 -4.10 -1.90 8.65
N ASP A 24 -5.33 -1.91 8.16
CA ASP A 24 -5.76 -2.82 7.09
C ASP A 24 -6.46 -2.03 5.99
N GLU A 25 -5.80 -1.94 4.81
CA GLU A 25 -6.35 -1.32 3.60
C GLU A 25 -6.81 0.14 3.77
N ILE A 26 -6.11 0.95 4.58
CA ILE A 26 -6.44 2.36 4.79
C ILE A 26 -6.42 3.14 3.46
N GLY A 27 -7.44 3.98 3.25
CA GLY A 27 -7.57 4.82 2.06
C GLY A 27 -8.33 4.17 0.90
N ARG A 28 -8.88 2.98 1.09
CA ARG A 28 -9.61 2.25 0.04
C ARG A 28 -10.93 2.91 -0.39
N GLY A 29 -11.51 3.74 0.46
CA GLY A 29 -12.82 4.37 0.27
C GLY A 29 -12.79 5.73 -0.45
N THR A 30 -11.68 6.11 -1.08
CA THR A 30 -11.52 7.39 -1.81
C THR A 30 -10.80 7.19 -3.14
N SER A 31 -10.38 8.27 -3.81
CA SER A 31 -9.60 8.16 -5.04
C SER A 31 -8.23 7.52 -4.78
N THR A 32 -7.67 6.86 -5.79
CA THR A 32 -6.38 6.15 -5.65
C THR A 32 -5.27 7.05 -5.13
N TYR A 33 -5.14 8.26 -5.68
CA TYR A 33 -4.08 9.18 -5.27
C TYR A 33 -4.29 9.73 -3.85
N ASP A 34 -5.53 10.03 -3.46
CA ASP A 34 -5.84 10.44 -2.09
C ASP A 34 -5.52 9.30 -1.11
N GLY A 35 -5.93 8.08 -1.44
CA GLY A 35 -5.67 6.89 -0.62
C GLY A 35 -4.18 6.65 -0.42
N ILE A 36 -3.38 6.65 -1.50
CA ILE A 36 -1.92 6.51 -1.43
C ILE A 36 -1.30 7.62 -0.57
N SER A 37 -1.71 8.87 -0.79
CA SER A 37 -1.16 10.03 -0.08
C SER A 37 -1.41 9.96 1.43
N ILE A 38 -2.64 9.58 1.81
CA ILE A 38 -3.03 9.40 3.21
C ILE A 38 -2.25 8.23 3.83
N ALA A 39 -2.19 7.08 3.16
CA ALA A 39 -1.49 5.90 3.65
C ALA A 39 0.01 6.17 3.83
N TRP A 40 0.63 6.87 2.88
CA TRP A 40 2.03 7.30 2.97
C TRP A 40 2.26 8.22 4.17
N ALA A 41 1.47 9.29 4.30
CA ALA A 41 1.59 10.27 5.37
C ALA A 41 1.39 9.65 6.76
N ILE A 42 0.42 8.73 6.91
CA ILE A 42 0.21 7.99 8.15
C ILE A 42 1.44 7.13 8.49
N THR A 43 2.00 6.44 7.51
CA THR A 43 3.19 5.59 7.71
C THR A 43 4.41 6.40 8.12
N GLU A 44 4.65 7.56 7.50
CA GLU A 44 5.70 8.50 7.91
C GLU A 44 5.48 8.99 9.34
N TYR A 45 4.26 9.44 9.65
CA TYR A 45 3.91 9.91 10.97
C TYR A 45 4.18 8.87 12.05
N LEU A 46 3.74 7.63 11.85
CA LEU A 46 3.98 6.51 12.77
C LEU A 46 5.48 6.20 12.93
N HIS A 47 6.23 6.24 11.82
CA HIS A 47 7.66 6.02 11.83
C HIS A 47 8.40 7.12 12.61
N GLU A 48 8.04 8.39 12.43
CA GLU A 48 8.70 9.53 13.06
C GLU A 48 8.21 9.81 14.48
N HIS A 49 7.07 9.24 14.87
CA HIS A 49 6.44 9.50 16.17
C HIS A 49 7.38 9.18 17.34
N PRO A 50 7.53 10.09 18.34
CA PRO A 50 8.45 9.90 19.47
C PRO A 50 8.18 8.62 20.28
N ALA A 51 6.92 8.22 20.38
CA ALA A 51 6.53 6.99 21.09
C ALA A 51 6.93 5.71 20.36
N ARG A 52 7.30 5.78 19.05
CA ARG A 52 7.72 4.64 18.23
C ARG A 52 6.78 3.44 18.34
N PRO A 53 5.49 3.59 18.06
CA PRO A 53 4.53 2.50 18.16
C PRO A 53 4.94 1.35 17.25
N LYS A 54 4.67 0.12 17.67
CA LYS A 54 4.79 -1.03 16.78
C LYS A 54 3.62 -1.03 15.83
N THR A 55 3.89 -1.18 14.53
CA THR A 55 2.84 -1.07 13.51
C THR A 55 2.94 -2.23 12.54
N LEU A 56 1.79 -2.81 12.21
CA LEU A 56 1.59 -3.70 11.08
C LEU A 56 0.61 -3.03 10.13
N PHE A 57 0.99 -2.87 8.88
CA PHE A 57 0.15 -2.25 7.87
C PHE A 57 0.00 -3.19 6.67
N ALA A 58 -1.21 -3.74 6.49
CA ALA A 58 -1.58 -4.45 5.27
C ALA A 58 -2.14 -3.45 4.25
N THR A 59 -1.61 -3.48 3.03
CA THR A 59 -2.02 -2.58 1.95
C THR A 59 -1.75 -3.19 0.58
N HIS A 60 -2.50 -2.75 -0.42
CA HIS A 60 -2.28 -3.08 -1.83
C HIS A 60 -1.55 -1.95 -2.60
N TYR A 61 -1.17 -0.87 -1.91
CA TYR A 61 -0.43 0.24 -2.54
C TYR A 61 1.04 -0.12 -2.72
N HIS A 62 1.42 -0.49 -3.94
CA HIS A 62 2.81 -0.83 -4.28
C HIS A 62 3.78 0.32 -4.07
N GLU A 63 3.29 1.55 -4.16
CA GLU A 63 4.07 2.77 -3.95
C GLU A 63 4.69 2.82 -2.53
N LEU A 64 4.05 2.21 -1.53
CA LEU A 64 4.58 2.15 -0.17
C LEU A 64 5.80 1.21 -0.06
N ASN A 65 6.08 0.37 -1.04
CA ASN A 65 7.29 -0.45 -1.05
C ASN A 65 8.56 0.41 -0.98
N ASP A 66 8.54 1.58 -1.62
CA ASP A 66 9.67 2.51 -1.64
C ASP A 66 10.05 3.05 -0.24
N MET A 67 9.11 3.00 0.71
CA MET A 67 9.36 3.44 2.08
C MET A 67 10.37 2.55 2.81
N GLY A 68 10.43 1.27 2.48
CA GLY A 68 11.40 0.34 3.06
C GLY A 68 12.87 0.68 2.77
N GLU A 69 13.12 1.42 1.68
CA GLU A 69 14.45 1.92 1.32
C GLU A 69 14.77 3.27 1.98
N SER A 70 13.73 4.09 2.22
CA SER A 70 13.86 5.46 2.71
C SER A 70 13.86 5.55 4.23
N PHE A 71 13.17 4.64 4.90
CA PHE A 71 12.93 4.66 6.35
C PHE A 71 13.52 3.41 7.01
N GLY A 72 14.61 3.55 7.74
CA GLY A 72 15.40 2.44 8.27
C GLY A 72 14.66 1.46 9.19
N ARG A 73 13.51 1.85 9.76
CA ARG A 73 12.67 1.01 10.62
C ARG A 73 11.45 0.41 9.91
N ILE A 74 11.23 0.74 8.65
CA ILE A 74 10.17 0.14 7.83
C ILE A 74 10.73 -1.09 7.15
N LYS A 75 9.98 -2.19 7.18
CA LYS A 75 10.32 -3.45 6.52
C LYS A 75 9.13 -3.93 5.73
N ASN A 76 9.36 -4.25 4.47
CA ASN A 76 8.36 -4.79 3.57
C ASN A 76 8.32 -6.30 3.67
N TYR A 77 7.11 -6.82 3.64
CA TYR A 77 6.82 -8.25 3.55
C TYR A 77 5.66 -8.45 2.57
N ASN A 78 5.62 -9.60 1.95
CA ASN A 78 4.49 -10.00 1.12
C ASN A 78 4.04 -11.43 1.46
N VAL A 79 2.80 -11.74 1.09
CA VAL A 79 2.27 -13.11 1.17
C VAL A 79 2.68 -13.84 -0.11
N SER A 80 3.50 -14.89 0.04
CA SER A 80 4.07 -15.59 -1.10
C SER A 80 3.01 -16.31 -1.92
N VAL A 81 3.18 -16.19 -3.23
CA VAL A 81 2.33 -16.81 -4.25
C VAL A 81 3.23 -17.63 -5.17
N LYS A 82 2.78 -18.80 -5.59
CA LYS A 82 3.45 -19.62 -6.60
C LYS A 82 2.62 -19.60 -7.88
N GLU A 83 3.20 -19.07 -8.92
CA GLU A 83 2.60 -19.14 -10.26
C GLU A 83 2.82 -20.53 -10.85
N LEU A 84 1.76 -21.11 -11.36
CA LEU A 84 1.75 -22.33 -12.14
C LEU A 84 1.20 -21.96 -13.53
N LYS A 85 1.44 -22.84 -14.53
CA LYS A 85 1.17 -22.58 -15.94
C LYS A 85 -0.23 -21.98 -16.23
N ASP A 86 -1.26 -22.35 -15.47
CA ASP A 86 -2.65 -21.91 -15.66
C ASP A 86 -3.37 -21.46 -14.38
N THR A 87 -2.65 -21.40 -13.26
CA THR A 87 -3.25 -21.07 -11.96
C THR A 87 -2.24 -20.44 -11.01
N VAL A 88 -2.73 -19.83 -9.97
CA VAL A 88 -1.93 -19.20 -8.92
C VAL A 88 -2.22 -19.91 -7.60
N LEU A 89 -1.16 -20.36 -6.92
CA LEU A 89 -1.27 -20.99 -5.61
C LEU A 89 -0.83 -20.02 -4.52
N PHE A 90 -1.75 -19.64 -3.65
CA PHE A 90 -1.46 -18.81 -2.48
C PHE A 90 -0.85 -19.66 -1.37
N LEU A 91 0.45 -19.49 -1.11
CA LEU A 91 1.18 -20.29 -0.12
C LEU A 91 0.90 -19.85 1.32
N ARG A 92 0.30 -18.69 1.51
CA ARG A 92 -0.04 -18.12 2.82
C ARG A 92 1.16 -18.02 3.77
N LYS A 93 2.34 -17.78 3.21
CA LYS A 93 3.59 -17.57 3.95
C LYS A 93 4.02 -16.13 3.78
N LEU A 94 4.36 -15.50 4.89
CA LEU A 94 4.94 -14.16 4.89
C LEU A 94 6.43 -14.26 4.56
N VAL A 95 6.88 -13.54 3.53
CA VAL A 95 8.27 -13.49 3.08
C VAL A 95 8.75 -12.05 3.04
N ALA A 96 10.03 -11.81 3.28
CA ALA A 96 10.62 -10.49 3.21
C ALA A 96 10.64 -9.95 1.78
N GLY A 97 10.41 -8.65 1.65
CA GLY A 97 10.35 -7.92 0.38
C GLY A 97 8.92 -7.47 0.04
N GLY A 98 8.82 -6.44 -0.79
CA GLY A 98 7.54 -5.98 -1.35
C GLY A 98 7.08 -6.90 -2.49
N SER A 99 5.78 -6.86 -2.82
CA SER A 99 5.24 -7.46 -4.04
C SER A 99 5.09 -6.38 -5.11
N GLU A 100 5.57 -6.65 -6.31
CA GLU A 100 5.38 -5.78 -7.47
C GLU A 100 4.24 -6.24 -8.38
N HIS A 101 3.73 -7.45 -8.17
CA HIS A 101 2.74 -8.09 -9.02
C HIS A 101 1.38 -8.21 -8.33
N SER A 102 0.34 -7.96 -9.12
CA SER A 102 -1.06 -8.17 -8.74
C SER A 102 -1.59 -9.44 -9.41
N PHE A 103 -2.31 -10.26 -8.67
CA PHE A 103 -2.91 -11.50 -9.17
C PHE A 103 -4.42 -11.41 -9.40
N GLY A 104 -5.00 -10.20 -9.36
CA GLY A 104 -6.44 -10.00 -9.46
C GLY A 104 -7.07 -10.63 -10.71
N ILE A 105 -6.46 -10.48 -11.89
CA ILE A 105 -6.96 -11.08 -13.14
C ILE A 105 -6.88 -12.59 -13.10
N HIS A 106 -5.83 -13.17 -12.52
CA HIS A 106 -5.73 -14.62 -12.33
C HIS A 106 -6.82 -15.15 -11.40
N VAL A 107 -7.10 -14.45 -10.31
CA VAL A 107 -8.18 -14.79 -9.38
C VAL A 107 -9.54 -14.70 -10.07
N ALA A 108 -9.78 -13.66 -10.88
CA ALA A 108 -11.00 -13.52 -11.68
C ALA A 108 -11.21 -14.71 -12.65
N LYS A 109 -10.14 -15.15 -13.32
CA LYS A 109 -10.15 -16.35 -14.18
C LYS A 109 -10.50 -17.61 -13.37
N MET A 110 -9.85 -17.80 -12.22
CA MET A 110 -10.11 -18.95 -11.34
C MET A 110 -11.54 -18.95 -10.77
N ALA A 111 -12.12 -17.76 -10.56
CA ALA A 111 -13.51 -17.61 -10.11
C ALA A 111 -14.56 -17.89 -11.20
N GLY A 112 -14.11 -18.21 -12.43
CA GLY A 112 -15.01 -18.52 -13.54
C GLY A 112 -15.52 -17.30 -14.32
N MET A 113 -14.84 -16.16 -14.24
CA MET A 113 -15.20 -15.01 -15.07
C MET A 113 -15.08 -15.34 -16.56
N PRO A 114 -16.02 -14.88 -17.42
CA PRO A 114 -15.99 -15.17 -18.84
C PRO A 114 -14.66 -14.79 -19.50
N ASN A 115 -14.10 -15.72 -20.29
CA ASN A 115 -12.79 -15.56 -20.91
C ASN A 115 -12.59 -14.23 -21.68
N PRO A 116 -13.56 -13.72 -22.46
CA PRO A 116 -13.40 -12.43 -23.14
C PRO A 116 -13.14 -11.26 -22.18
N ILE A 117 -13.74 -11.27 -20.98
CA ILE A 117 -13.52 -10.24 -19.97
C ILE A 117 -12.11 -10.37 -19.40
N VAL A 118 -11.66 -11.58 -19.07
CA VAL A 118 -10.33 -11.84 -18.53
C VAL A 118 -9.22 -11.41 -19.50
N LEU A 119 -9.36 -11.76 -20.78
CA LEU A 119 -8.42 -11.37 -21.83
C LEU A 119 -8.37 -9.85 -22.00
N ARG A 120 -9.54 -9.21 -22.06
CA ARG A 120 -9.62 -7.76 -22.21
C ARG A 120 -9.03 -7.02 -20.99
N ALA A 121 -9.26 -7.52 -19.77
CA ALA A 121 -8.65 -6.97 -18.56
C ALA A 121 -7.12 -7.07 -18.60
N ALA A 122 -6.57 -8.17 -19.08
CA ALA A 122 -5.11 -8.35 -19.21
C ALA A 122 -4.51 -7.35 -20.24
N GLU A 123 -5.16 -7.15 -21.38
CA GLU A 123 -4.75 -6.13 -22.36
C GLU A 123 -4.74 -4.73 -21.76
N ILE A 124 -5.82 -4.34 -21.08
CA ILE A 124 -5.94 -3.03 -20.42
C ILE A 124 -4.85 -2.86 -19.37
N MET A 125 -4.61 -3.87 -18.54
CA MET A 125 -3.56 -3.84 -17.51
C MET A 125 -2.19 -3.57 -18.14
N THR A 126 -1.85 -4.27 -19.21
CA THR A 126 -0.56 -4.08 -19.92
C THR A 126 -0.40 -2.63 -20.40
N HIS A 127 -1.45 -2.01 -20.95
CA HIS A 127 -1.39 -0.60 -21.37
C HIS A 127 -1.20 0.34 -20.18
N LEU A 128 -1.92 0.12 -19.07
CA LEU A 128 -1.80 0.95 -17.86
C LEU A 128 -0.41 0.86 -17.23
N GLU A 129 0.20 -0.32 -17.23
CA GLU A 129 1.56 -0.52 -16.71
C GLU A 129 2.62 0.16 -17.59
N GLN A 130 2.47 0.11 -18.91
CA GLN A 130 3.34 0.82 -19.84
C GLN A 130 3.28 2.34 -19.63
N ASP A 131 2.08 2.90 -19.48
CA ASP A 131 1.89 4.33 -19.20
C ASP A 131 2.51 4.73 -17.84
N LYS A 132 2.41 3.88 -16.83
CA LYS A 132 3.06 4.10 -15.52
C LYS A 132 4.59 4.09 -15.63
N SER A 133 5.17 3.21 -16.42
CA SER A 133 6.63 3.12 -16.58
C SER A 133 7.21 4.38 -17.21
N VAL A 134 6.49 5.00 -18.15
CA VAL A 134 6.88 6.28 -18.78
C VAL A 134 6.78 7.45 -17.79
N LYS A 135 5.83 7.42 -16.85
CA LYS A 135 5.64 8.47 -15.82
C LYS A 135 6.57 8.30 -14.61
N LYS A 136 6.89 7.08 -14.20
CA LYS A 136 7.84 6.79 -13.09
C LYS A 136 9.24 7.37 -13.31
N GLY A 137 9.63 7.66 -14.54
CA GLY A 137 10.88 8.37 -14.84
C GLY A 137 10.90 9.85 -14.44
N LYS A 138 9.80 10.42 -13.97
CA LYS A 138 9.68 11.87 -13.72
C LYS A 138 9.30 12.29 -12.29
N GLU A 139 8.75 11.43 -11.44
CA GLU A 139 8.30 11.84 -10.10
C GLU A 139 8.68 10.80 -9.04
N ASN A 140 9.76 11.08 -8.34
CA ASN A 140 10.13 10.37 -7.13
C ASN A 140 9.37 11.00 -5.95
N LEU A 141 8.42 10.30 -5.35
CA LEU A 141 7.71 10.75 -4.12
C LEU A 141 8.69 11.13 -2.99
N LYS A 142 9.90 10.58 -3.02
CA LYS A 142 11.01 10.89 -2.12
C LYS A 142 11.51 12.34 -2.23
N SER A 143 11.24 13.05 -3.32
CA SER A 143 11.72 14.42 -3.57
C SER A 143 10.74 15.50 -3.15
N ILE A 144 9.59 15.15 -2.61
CA ILE A 144 8.61 16.13 -2.11
C ILE A 144 9.17 16.73 -0.82
N PRO A 145 9.50 18.06 -0.80
CA PRO A 145 10.03 18.69 0.39
C PRO A 145 9.05 18.56 1.55
N LYS A 146 9.54 18.10 2.70
CA LYS A 146 8.76 18.22 3.94
C LYS A 146 8.64 19.70 4.27
N ASN A 147 7.52 20.31 3.94
CA ASN A 147 7.19 21.60 4.53
C ASN A 147 7.00 21.34 6.03
N ASN A 148 7.82 22.00 6.85
CA ASN A 148 7.60 22.06 8.28
C ASN A 148 6.29 22.80 8.54
N TYR A 149 5.17 22.12 8.38
CA TYR A 149 3.95 22.54 9.02
C TYR A 149 4.17 22.32 10.52
N GLN A 150 4.78 23.30 11.17
CA GLN A 150 4.59 23.45 12.60
C GLN A 150 3.08 23.62 12.78
N LEU A 151 2.44 22.54 13.16
CA LEU A 151 1.11 22.58 13.72
C LEU A 151 1.23 23.35 15.04
N SER A 152 1.24 24.69 14.93
CA SER A 152 0.82 25.55 16.02
C SER A 152 -0.70 25.33 16.14
N MET A 153 -1.10 24.27 16.78
CA MET A 153 -2.48 24.05 17.13
C MET A 153 -2.62 24.06 18.64
N PHE A 154 -3.22 25.16 19.09
CA PHE A 154 -3.98 25.40 20.30
C PHE A 154 -3.27 25.21 21.62
#